data_4fb8e444e5973d5bb6205a6be86c13c5
#
_entry.id   4fb8e444e5973d5bb6205a6be86c13c5
#
_cell.length_a   1.000
_cell.length_b   1.000
_cell.length_c   1.000
_cell.angle_alpha   90.00
_cell.angle_beta   90.00
_cell.angle_gamma   90.00
#
_symmetry.space_group_name_H-M   'P 1'
#
loop_
_entity.id
_entity.type
_entity.pdbx_description
1 polymer ?
#
loop_
_entity_poly.entity_id
_entity_poly.type
_entity_poly.pdbx_seq_one_letter_code
_entity_poly.pdbx_strand_id
1 'polypeptide(L)'
;MSVPAQKPVTQQAVNTWPVQLWVAQILAILRIELKKNLMKKRNIWIYLLAFGPVVVIALHVLLGSSDPGGLSEDTNILADIFQLFYLRLAIFFGCMILFTWLYRGEVVEKSLHYYFLAPVRREILIIGKFLAGAITATFIFGLAFFCCFGLMYAHYGRAGMAFVFSGPGLGQLFAYLGVTALACLGYGSVFLALSLIIKNPILPGAAVLLWETFHAVLPSLLQKFSVMFYLKQLCPVSLLPDDGLSLFIVITEPVSPWLAVPGLLCLCAAILVFACFRIRRTEISYLAD
;
A
#
# COMPACT_ATOMS: atom_id res chain seq x y z
N MET A 1 19.66 64.54 9.12
CA MET A 1 19.15 63.40 8.35
C MET A 1 18.40 62.47 9.31
N SER A 2 17.08 62.57 9.34
CA SER A 2 16.21 61.78 10.23
C SER A 2 15.87 60.46 9.52
N VAL A 3 16.27 59.32 10.13
CA VAL A 3 15.92 57.99 9.69
C VAL A 3 14.41 57.80 9.85
N PRO A 4 13.65 57.40 8.83
CA PRO A 4 12.23 57.18 8.98
C PRO A 4 11.99 55.94 9.86
N ALA A 5 11.16 56.12 10.90
CA ALA A 5 10.75 55.04 11.77
C ALA A 5 10.00 53.97 10.98
N GLN A 6 10.56 52.77 10.92
CA GLN A 6 9.87 51.57 10.37
C GLN A 6 8.63 51.30 11.21
N LYS A 7 7.46 51.36 10.57
CA LYS A 7 6.20 50.90 11.18
C LYS A 7 6.37 49.46 11.62
N PRO A 8 5.97 49.07 12.83
CA PRO A 8 6.00 47.68 13.26
C PRO A 8 5.10 46.87 12.31
N VAL A 9 5.70 45.87 11.68
CA VAL A 9 4.94 44.84 10.94
C VAL A 9 4.03 44.18 11.95
N THR A 10 2.75 44.56 11.92
CA THR A 10 1.71 43.89 12.70
C THR A 10 1.70 42.45 12.25
N GLN A 11 2.32 41.56 13.04
CA GLN A 11 2.10 40.13 12.95
C GLN A 11 0.61 39.92 13.20
N GLN A 12 -0.16 39.86 12.12
CA GLN A 12 -1.48 39.25 12.17
C GLN A 12 -1.25 37.83 12.63
N ALA A 13 -1.46 37.59 13.91
CA ALA A 13 -1.59 36.24 14.46
C ALA A 13 -2.76 35.61 13.71
N VAL A 14 -2.43 34.83 12.69
CA VAL A 14 -3.40 34.06 11.97
C VAL A 14 -3.95 33.08 13.01
N ASN A 15 -5.13 33.37 13.49
CA ASN A 15 -5.85 32.62 14.52
C ASN A 15 -6.38 31.31 13.86
N THR A 16 -5.46 30.54 13.30
CA THR A 16 -5.76 29.24 12.70
C THR A 16 -5.75 28.21 13.82
N TRP A 17 -6.87 27.53 13.98
CA TRP A 17 -6.95 26.38 14.86
C TRP A 17 -5.77 25.44 14.57
N PRO A 18 -5.13 24.86 15.57
CA PRO A 18 -3.95 24.01 15.38
C PRO A 18 -4.22 22.85 14.40
N VAL A 19 -5.46 22.40 14.32
CA VAL A 19 -5.90 21.34 13.38
C VAL A 19 -5.83 21.82 11.92
N GLN A 20 -6.25 23.06 11.61
CA GLN A 20 -6.17 23.60 10.26
C GLN A 20 -4.71 23.73 9.79
N LEU A 21 -3.82 24.14 10.68
CA LEU A 21 -2.38 24.18 10.40
C LEU A 21 -1.82 22.79 10.12
N TRP A 22 -2.20 21.77 10.90
CA TRP A 22 -1.74 20.38 10.70
C TRP A 22 -2.23 19.80 9.38
N VAL A 23 -3.48 20.04 9.04
CA VAL A 23 -4.03 19.60 7.74
C VAL A 23 -3.29 20.27 6.58
N ALA A 24 -3.04 21.59 6.66
CA ALA A 24 -2.28 22.30 5.64
C ALA A 24 -0.85 21.76 5.49
N GLN A 25 -0.18 21.44 6.61
CA GLN A 25 1.15 20.82 6.62
C GLN A 25 1.13 19.42 5.98
N ILE A 26 0.14 18.57 6.32
CA ILE A 26 -0.02 17.25 5.71
C ILE A 26 -0.22 17.36 4.21
N LEU A 27 -1.09 18.26 3.74
CA LEU A 27 -1.35 18.47 2.32
C LEU A 27 -0.11 18.98 1.58
N ALA A 28 0.67 19.87 2.18
CA ALA A 28 1.93 20.35 1.61
C ALA A 28 2.95 19.21 1.45
N ILE A 29 3.14 18.39 2.49
CA ILE A 29 4.02 17.21 2.46
C ILE A 29 3.53 16.22 1.39
N LEU A 30 2.24 15.93 1.38
CA LEU A 30 1.62 15.00 0.45
C LEU A 30 1.87 15.44 -0.99
N ARG A 31 1.68 16.73 -1.32
CA ARG A 31 1.90 17.25 -2.67
C ARG A 31 3.36 17.10 -3.13
N ILE A 32 4.31 17.37 -2.25
CA ILE A 32 5.74 17.25 -2.55
C ILE A 32 6.12 15.78 -2.73
N GLU A 33 5.70 14.91 -1.81
CA GLU A 33 6.06 13.50 -1.81
C GLU A 33 5.38 12.73 -2.96
N LEU A 34 4.13 13.04 -3.33
CA LEU A 34 3.48 12.41 -4.48
C LEU A 34 4.28 12.66 -5.77
N LYS A 35 4.67 13.91 -6.03
CA LYS A 35 5.49 14.23 -7.20
C LYS A 35 6.83 13.50 -7.17
N LYS A 36 7.49 13.50 -6.00
CA LYS A 36 8.77 12.83 -5.79
C LYS A 36 8.67 11.32 -5.99
N ASN A 37 7.62 10.69 -5.48
CA ASN A 37 7.41 9.24 -5.55
C ASN A 37 7.07 8.77 -6.97
N LEU A 38 6.28 9.52 -7.73
CA LEU A 38 5.93 9.14 -9.10
C LEU A 38 7.11 9.32 -10.09
N MET A 39 7.95 10.34 -9.89
CA MET A 39 8.97 10.72 -10.88
C MET A 39 10.37 10.13 -10.63
N LYS A 40 10.64 9.53 -9.46
CA LYS A 40 11.98 9.00 -9.18
C LYS A 40 12.26 7.75 -10.02
N LYS A 41 13.38 7.74 -10.78
CA LYS A 41 13.86 6.61 -11.60
C LYS A 41 13.98 5.30 -10.80
N ARG A 42 14.24 5.39 -9.51
CA ARG A 42 14.32 4.26 -8.58
C ARG A 42 13.02 3.45 -8.50
N ASN A 43 11.87 4.08 -8.69
CA ASN A 43 10.59 3.42 -8.58
C ASN A 43 10.25 2.56 -9.80
N ILE A 44 11.16 2.46 -10.78
CA ILE A 44 10.98 1.61 -11.97
C ILE A 44 10.69 0.14 -11.59
N TRP A 45 11.30 -0.35 -10.50
CA TRP A 45 11.04 -1.70 -9.99
C TRP A 45 9.61 -1.88 -9.49
N ILE A 46 9.00 -0.83 -8.92
CA ILE A 46 7.60 -0.86 -8.47
C ILE A 46 6.69 -0.93 -9.70
N TYR A 47 6.97 -0.16 -10.74
CA TYR A 47 6.22 -0.22 -11.99
C TYR A 47 6.37 -1.58 -12.68
N LEU A 48 7.58 -2.15 -12.70
CA LEU A 48 7.82 -3.47 -13.27
C LEU A 48 7.04 -4.55 -12.51
N LEU A 49 7.03 -4.51 -11.18
CA LEU A 49 6.24 -5.42 -10.34
C LEU A 49 4.74 -5.24 -10.57
N ALA A 50 4.25 -4.00 -10.69
CA ALA A 50 2.84 -3.72 -10.86
C ALA A 50 2.34 -4.12 -12.25
N PHE A 51 3.09 -3.79 -13.31
CA PHE A 51 2.66 -3.99 -14.70
C PHE A 51 3.15 -5.32 -15.30
N GLY A 52 4.00 -6.09 -14.61
CA GLY A 52 4.41 -7.44 -15.04
C GLY A 52 3.23 -8.34 -15.37
N PRO A 53 2.23 -8.51 -14.50
CA PRO A 53 1.05 -9.31 -14.80
C PRO A 53 0.21 -8.80 -15.97
N VAL A 54 0.19 -7.48 -16.21
CA VAL A 54 -0.50 -6.90 -17.38
C VAL A 54 0.09 -7.47 -18.67
N VAL A 55 1.42 -7.60 -18.75
CA VAL A 55 2.10 -8.19 -19.91
C VAL A 55 1.75 -9.68 -20.04
N VAL A 56 1.73 -10.42 -18.94
CA VAL A 56 1.35 -11.85 -18.94
C VAL A 56 -0.08 -12.03 -19.42
N ILE A 57 -1.02 -11.23 -18.91
CA ILE A 57 -2.43 -11.29 -19.34
C ILE A 57 -2.57 -10.85 -20.80
N ALA A 58 -1.84 -9.81 -21.24
CA ALA A 58 -1.84 -9.41 -22.64
C ALA A 58 -1.37 -10.53 -23.56
N LEU A 59 -0.33 -11.28 -23.19
CA LEU A 59 0.12 -12.45 -23.93
C LEU A 59 -0.91 -13.58 -23.90
N HIS A 60 -1.56 -13.83 -22.75
CA HIS A 60 -2.63 -14.84 -22.64
C HIS A 60 -3.79 -14.49 -23.58
N VAL A 61 -4.22 -13.24 -23.60
CA VAL A 61 -5.29 -12.75 -24.48
C VAL A 61 -4.93 -12.83 -25.97
N LEU A 62 -3.67 -12.57 -26.31
CA LEU A 62 -3.20 -12.64 -27.71
C LEU A 62 -3.04 -14.06 -28.24
N LEU A 63 -2.71 -15.00 -27.36
CA LEU A 63 -2.45 -16.41 -27.73
C LEU A 63 -3.66 -17.32 -27.46
N GLY A 64 -4.60 -16.88 -26.63
CA GLY A 64 -5.78 -17.63 -26.23
C GLY A 64 -6.91 -17.57 -27.25
N SER A 65 -7.85 -18.51 -27.14
CA SER A 65 -9.10 -18.55 -27.90
C SER A 65 -10.19 -17.80 -27.15
N SER A 66 -11.00 -17.00 -27.86
CA SER A 66 -12.12 -16.22 -27.29
C SER A 66 -13.39 -17.08 -27.10
N ASP A 67 -13.25 -18.28 -26.56
CA ASP A 67 -14.39 -19.18 -26.37
C ASP A 67 -15.25 -18.70 -25.18
N PRO A 68 -16.57 -18.46 -25.38
CA PRO A 68 -17.44 -17.98 -24.29
C PRO A 68 -17.50 -18.89 -23.07
N GLY A 69 -17.14 -20.20 -23.22
CA GLY A 69 -17.02 -21.17 -22.13
C GLY A 69 -15.85 -20.89 -21.18
N GLY A 70 -14.80 -20.20 -21.64
CA GLY A 70 -13.62 -19.87 -20.86
C GLY A 70 -13.78 -18.71 -19.86
N LEU A 71 -14.90 -17.96 -19.89
CA LEU A 71 -15.08 -16.79 -19.04
C LEU A 71 -14.97 -17.07 -17.53
N SER A 72 -15.49 -18.23 -17.09
CA SER A 72 -15.39 -18.65 -15.68
C SER A 72 -13.97 -19.08 -15.31
N GLU A 73 -13.27 -19.72 -16.24
CA GLU A 73 -11.88 -20.14 -16.06
C GLU A 73 -10.96 -18.91 -15.97
N ASP A 74 -11.12 -17.97 -16.88
CA ASP A 74 -10.37 -16.72 -16.87
C ASP A 74 -10.63 -15.85 -15.62
N THR A 75 -11.86 -15.91 -15.09
CA THR A 75 -12.17 -15.26 -13.81
C THR A 75 -11.37 -15.87 -12.66
N ASN A 76 -11.21 -17.20 -12.64
CA ASN A 76 -10.39 -17.89 -11.66
C ASN A 76 -8.90 -17.59 -11.86
N ILE A 77 -8.41 -17.61 -13.11
CA ILE A 77 -7.03 -17.24 -13.44
C ILE A 77 -6.71 -15.82 -12.96
N LEU A 78 -7.63 -14.85 -13.18
CA LEU A 78 -7.46 -13.49 -12.70
C LEU A 78 -7.43 -13.41 -11.17
N ALA A 79 -8.26 -14.21 -10.48
CA ALA A 79 -8.27 -14.30 -9.02
C ALA A 79 -6.96 -14.90 -8.49
N ASP A 80 -6.42 -15.91 -9.15
CA ASP A 80 -5.12 -16.53 -8.81
C ASP A 80 -3.98 -15.52 -8.98
N ILE A 81 -3.92 -14.84 -10.12
CA ILE A 81 -2.93 -13.78 -10.37
C ILE A 81 -3.04 -12.68 -9.30
N PHE A 82 -4.25 -12.27 -8.92
CA PHE A 82 -4.43 -11.25 -7.90
C PHE A 82 -3.95 -11.72 -6.53
N GLN A 83 -4.37 -12.90 -6.08
CA GLN A 83 -4.07 -13.36 -4.73
C GLN A 83 -2.64 -13.88 -4.57
N LEU A 84 -2.12 -14.60 -5.57
CA LEU A 84 -0.78 -15.20 -5.50
C LEU A 84 0.31 -14.21 -5.90
N PHE A 85 0.09 -13.44 -6.96
CA PHE A 85 1.10 -12.51 -7.44
C PHE A 85 0.92 -11.09 -6.88
N TYR A 86 -0.26 -10.45 -7.09
CA TYR A 86 -0.44 -9.06 -6.66
C TYR A 86 -0.33 -8.90 -5.14
N LEU A 87 -1.09 -9.66 -4.36
CA LEU A 87 -1.09 -9.49 -2.90
C LEU A 87 0.20 -9.97 -2.25
N ARG A 88 0.70 -11.15 -2.65
CA ARG A 88 1.86 -11.75 -1.97
C ARG A 88 3.20 -11.20 -2.42
N LEU A 89 3.34 -10.82 -3.69
CA LEU A 89 4.62 -10.39 -4.23
C LEU A 89 4.61 -8.91 -4.61
N ALA A 90 3.75 -8.51 -5.54
CA ALA A 90 3.85 -7.18 -6.14
C ALA A 90 3.59 -6.06 -5.12
N ILE A 91 2.47 -6.11 -4.40
CA ILE A 91 2.12 -5.08 -3.41
C ILE A 91 3.05 -5.18 -2.20
N PHE A 92 3.38 -6.38 -1.75
CA PHE A 92 4.30 -6.59 -0.63
C PHE A 92 5.68 -5.95 -0.89
N PHE A 93 6.37 -6.38 -1.96
CA PHE A 93 7.69 -5.85 -2.29
C PHE A 93 7.64 -4.40 -2.77
N GLY A 94 6.60 -4.00 -3.48
CA GLY A 94 6.40 -2.62 -3.88
C GLY A 94 6.23 -1.68 -2.69
N CYS A 95 5.42 -2.05 -1.70
CA CYS A 95 5.30 -1.32 -0.45
C CYS A 95 6.61 -1.34 0.34
N MET A 96 7.31 -2.48 0.41
CA MET A 96 8.62 -2.56 1.05
C MET A 96 9.60 -1.55 0.45
N ILE A 97 9.72 -1.52 -0.89
CA ILE A 97 10.60 -0.57 -1.57
C ILE A 97 10.15 0.87 -1.32
N LEU A 98 8.86 1.19 -1.56
CA LEU A 98 8.35 2.55 -1.48
C LEU A 98 8.47 3.12 -0.06
N PHE A 99 7.91 2.43 0.94
CA PHE A 99 7.81 2.96 2.30
C PHE A 99 9.14 2.96 3.05
N THR A 100 10.02 2.00 2.77
CA THR A 100 11.37 2.04 3.33
C THR A 100 12.13 3.28 2.85
N TRP A 101 12.02 3.60 1.56
CA TRP A 101 12.72 4.74 1.01
C TRP A 101 12.08 6.10 1.33
N LEU A 102 10.81 6.15 1.72
CA LEU A 102 10.19 7.39 2.18
C LEU A 102 10.88 7.99 3.40
N TYR A 103 11.49 7.16 4.24
CA TYR A 103 12.24 7.63 5.41
C TYR A 103 13.75 7.43 5.22
N ARG A 104 14.19 6.19 4.94
CA ARG A 104 15.62 5.86 4.80
C ARG A 104 16.29 6.58 3.63
N GLY A 105 15.57 6.77 2.54
CA GLY A 105 16.10 7.53 1.39
C GLY A 105 16.57 8.93 1.79
N GLU A 106 15.84 9.59 2.68
CA GLU A 106 16.20 10.93 3.14
C GLU A 106 17.34 10.93 4.17
N VAL A 107 17.45 9.86 4.95
CA VAL A 107 18.61 9.67 5.83
C VAL A 107 19.87 9.51 4.99
N VAL A 108 19.82 8.65 3.96
CA VAL A 108 20.96 8.39 3.05
C VAL A 108 21.30 9.62 2.19
N GLU A 109 20.29 10.33 1.67
CA GLU A 109 20.44 11.57 0.91
C GLU A 109 20.86 12.75 1.81
N LYS A 110 20.98 12.57 3.13
CA LYS A 110 21.27 13.61 4.14
C LYS A 110 20.31 14.79 4.07
N SER A 111 19.09 14.57 3.60
CA SER A 111 18.07 15.63 3.43
C SER A 111 17.09 15.72 4.59
N LEU A 112 17.10 14.75 5.51
CA LEU A 112 16.16 14.67 6.63
C LEU A 112 16.27 15.85 7.59
N HIS A 113 17.47 16.44 7.75
CA HIS A 113 17.67 17.59 8.62
C HIS A 113 16.88 18.83 8.16
N TYR A 114 16.66 19.02 6.85
CA TYR A 114 15.84 20.13 6.35
C TYR A 114 14.39 20.04 6.82
N TYR A 115 13.84 18.82 6.90
CA TYR A 115 12.50 18.62 7.42
C TYR A 115 12.41 18.89 8.93
N PHE A 116 13.49 18.61 9.68
CA PHE A 116 13.51 18.83 11.13
C PHE A 116 13.80 20.29 11.50
N LEU A 117 14.39 21.08 10.60
CA LEU A 117 14.52 22.53 10.76
C LEU A 117 13.21 23.26 10.40
N ALA A 118 12.32 22.65 9.62
CA ALA A 118 11.01 23.22 9.34
C ALA A 118 10.13 23.18 10.61
N PRO A 119 9.24 24.17 10.82
CA PRO A 119 8.35 24.23 11.98
C PRO A 119 7.18 23.22 11.83
N VAL A 120 7.51 21.95 11.59
CA VAL A 120 6.56 20.85 11.41
C VAL A 120 6.79 19.80 12.48
N ARG A 121 5.71 19.33 13.12
CA ARG A 121 5.83 18.25 14.08
C ARG A 121 6.24 16.96 13.38
N ARG A 122 7.13 16.18 13.99
CA ARG A 122 7.67 14.94 13.42
C ARG A 122 6.59 13.92 13.11
N GLU A 123 5.53 13.87 13.91
CA GLU A 123 4.38 12.97 13.70
C GLU A 123 3.60 13.35 12.43
N ILE A 124 3.38 14.66 12.22
CA ILE A 124 2.70 15.18 11.03
C ILE A 124 3.51 14.84 9.77
N LEU A 125 4.83 14.92 9.86
CA LEU A 125 5.72 14.52 8.77
C LEU A 125 5.55 13.04 8.42
N ILE A 126 5.55 12.14 9.41
CA ILE A 126 5.37 10.70 9.18
C ILE A 126 4.00 10.38 8.62
N ILE A 127 2.94 10.97 9.16
CA ILE A 127 1.57 10.78 8.65
C ILE A 127 1.45 11.29 7.21
N GLY A 128 1.99 12.46 6.90
CA GLY A 128 1.99 13.01 5.54
C GLY A 128 2.74 12.13 4.55
N LYS A 129 3.91 11.61 4.94
CA LYS A 129 4.68 10.65 4.13
C LYS A 129 3.95 9.33 3.94
N PHE A 130 3.36 8.79 5.02
CA PHE A 130 2.56 7.57 4.94
C PHE A 130 1.42 7.71 3.95
N LEU A 131 0.63 8.78 4.06
CA LEU A 131 -0.49 9.04 3.15
C LEU A 131 -0.02 9.20 1.70
N ALA A 132 1.09 9.92 1.47
CA ALA A 132 1.66 10.05 0.13
C ALA A 132 2.08 8.70 -0.44
N GLY A 133 2.74 7.87 0.35
CA GLY A 133 3.13 6.51 -0.04
C GLY A 133 1.92 5.64 -0.34
N ALA A 134 0.92 5.64 0.54
CA ALA A 134 -0.30 4.85 0.39
C ALA A 134 -1.09 5.23 -0.88
N ILE A 135 -1.26 6.53 -1.14
CA ILE A 135 -1.92 7.02 -2.36
C ILE A 135 -1.12 6.62 -3.60
N THR A 136 0.22 6.80 -3.57
CA THR A 136 1.08 6.42 -4.70
C THR A 136 0.99 4.92 -5.00
N ALA A 137 1.13 4.07 -3.97
CA ALA A 137 1.07 2.62 -4.12
C ALA A 137 -0.30 2.17 -4.62
N THR A 138 -1.38 2.65 -4.00
CA THR A 138 -2.75 2.33 -4.41
C THR A 138 -3.02 2.74 -5.85
N PHE A 139 -2.54 3.92 -6.27
CA PHE A 139 -2.70 4.38 -7.64
C PHE A 139 -1.95 3.48 -8.64
N ILE A 140 -0.68 3.14 -8.37
CA ILE A 140 0.14 2.33 -9.28
C ILE A 140 -0.43 0.90 -9.39
N PHE A 141 -0.65 0.22 -8.26
CA PHE A 141 -1.15 -1.15 -8.24
C PHE A 141 -2.62 -1.24 -8.66
N GLY A 142 -3.45 -0.28 -8.27
CA GLY A 142 -4.83 -0.21 -8.68
C GLY A 142 -4.98 0.02 -10.18
N LEU A 143 -4.18 0.92 -10.76
CA LEU A 143 -4.17 1.16 -12.22
C LEU A 143 -3.70 -0.09 -12.97
N ALA A 144 -2.64 -0.74 -12.50
CA ALA A 144 -2.13 -1.96 -13.13
C ALA A 144 -3.17 -3.08 -13.07
N PHE A 145 -3.83 -3.31 -11.93
CA PHE A 145 -4.89 -4.30 -11.83
C PHE A 145 -6.12 -3.93 -12.69
N PHE A 146 -6.49 -2.66 -12.73
CA PHE A 146 -7.54 -2.18 -13.63
C PHE A 146 -7.25 -2.51 -15.10
N CYS A 147 -5.99 -2.33 -15.54
CA CYS A 147 -5.56 -2.74 -16.88
C CYS A 147 -5.66 -4.26 -17.09
N CYS A 148 -5.23 -5.07 -16.10
CA CYS A 148 -5.37 -6.53 -16.14
C CYS A 148 -6.83 -6.95 -16.32
N PHE A 149 -7.71 -6.39 -15.48
CA PHE A 149 -9.14 -6.67 -15.53
C PHE A 149 -9.75 -6.25 -16.88
N GLY A 150 -9.42 -5.06 -17.36
CA GLY A 150 -9.89 -4.56 -18.64
C GLY A 150 -9.47 -5.43 -19.82
N LEU A 151 -8.19 -5.82 -19.87
CA LEU A 151 -7.66 -6.69 -20.92
C LEU A 151 -8.32 -8.08 -20.91
N MET A 152 -8.48 -8.70 -19.72
CA MET A 152 -9.07 -10.03 -19.59
C MET A 152 -10.50 -10.06 -20.13
N TYR A 153 -11.35 -9.11 -19.74
CA TYR A 153 -12.75 -9.12 -20.16
C TYR A 153 -13.02 -8.46 -21.53
N ALA A 154 -12.17 -7.53 -21.99
CA ALA A 154 -12.30 -6.94 -23.34
C ALA A 154 -12.14 -7.98 -24.44
N HIS A 155 -11.37 -9.03 -24.20
CA HIS A 155 -11.16 -10.15 -25.13
C HIS A 155 -12.47 -10.87 -25.50
N TYR A 156 -13.42 -10.97 -24.59
CA TYR A 156 -14.72 -11.64 -24.81
C TYR A 156 -15.77 -10.77 -25.53
N GLY A 157 -15.44 -9.53 -25.93
CA GLY A 157 -16.33 -8.64 -26.64
C GLY A 157 -17.66 -8.42 -25.91
N ARG A 158 -18.78 -8.80 -26.53
CA ARG A 158 -20.14 -8.58 -25.95
C ARG A 158 -20.37 -9.41 -24.66
N ALA A 159 -19.87 -10.63 -24.59
CA ALA A 159 -20.02 -11.48 -23.40
C ALA A 159 -19.27 -10.91 -22.21
N GLY A 160 -18.04 -10.43 -22.41
CA GLY A 160 -17.27 -9.74 -21.38
C GLY A 160 -17.90 -8.44 -20.91
N MET A 161 -18.44 -7.64 -21.85
CA MET A 161 -19.18 -6.42 -21.52
C MET A 161 -20.45 -6.74 -20.68
N ALA A 162 -21.20 -7.78 -21.05
CA ALA A 162 -22.35 -8.21 -20.27
C ALA A 162 -21.96 -8.66 -18.87
N PHE A 163 -20.88 -9.42 -18.73
CA PHE A 163 -20.36 -9.84 -17.43
C PHE A 163 -19.96 -8.64 -16.57
N VAL A 164 -19.25 -7.67 -17.14
CA VAL A 164 -18.78 -6.48 -16.42
C VAL A 164 -19.93 -5.58 -16.00
N PHE A 165 -20.82 -5.19 -16.93
CA PHE A 165 -21.83 -4.16 -16.68
C PHE A 165 -23.19 -4.70 -16.21
N SER A 166 -23.59 -5.90 -16.62
CA SER A 166 -24.86 -6.50 -16.25
C SER A 166 -24.71 -7.66 -15.26
N GLY A 167 -23.49 -8.13 -15.05
CA GLY A 167 -23.13 -9.20 -14.13
C GLY A 167 -22.37 -8.70 -12.89
N PRO A 168 -21.65 -9.60 -12.22
CA PRO A 168 -20.92 -9.29 -10.97
C PRO A 168 -19.59 -8.55 -11.20
N GLY A 169 -19.16 -8.35 -12.45
CA GLY A 169 -17.81 -7.89 -12.80
C GLY A 169 -17.44 -6.55 -12.18
N LEU A 170 -18.31 -5.53 -12.24
CA LEU A 170 -18.04 -4.23 -11.59
C LEU A 170 -17.89 -4.37 -10.07
N GLY A 171 -18.74 -5.19 -9.43
CA GLY A 171 -18.62 -5.45 -7.99
C GLY A 171 -17.29 -6.09 -7.63
N GLN A 172 -16.86 -7.07 -8.42
CA GLN A 172 -15.55 -7.71 -8.25
C GLN A 172 -14.39 -6.73 -8.46
N LEU A 173 -14.45 -5.89 -9.51
CA LEU A 173 -13.43 -4.87 -9.76
C LEU A 173 -13.27 -3.92 -8.57
N PHE A 174 -14.36 -3.36 -8.05
CA PHE A 174 -14.32 -2.47 -6.90
C PHE A 174 -13.84 -3.18 -5.63
N ALA A 175 -14.21 -4.45 -5.42
CA ALA A 175 -13.72 -5.25 -4.32
C ALA A 175 -12.19 -5.44 -4.42
N TYR A 176 -11.66 -5.83 -5.58
CA TYR A 176 -10.21 -5.97 -5.79
C TYR A 176 -9.45 -4.65 -5.62
N LEU A 177 -9.98 -3.53 -6.12
CA LEU A 177 -9.38 -2.21 -5.91
C LEU A 177 -9.41 -1.81 -4.44
N GLY A 178 -10.48 -2.10 -3.73
CA GLY A 178 -10.59 -1.89 -2.28
C GLY A 178 -9.57 -2.73 -1.50
N VAL A 179 -9.43 -4.02 -1.84
CA VAL A 179 -8.42 -4.90 -1.25
C VAL A 179 -7.01 -4.40 -1.54
N THR A 180 -6.74 -3.93 -2.76
CA THR A 180 -5.46 -3.31 -3.14
C THR A 180 -5.14 -2.09 -2.28
N ALA A 181 -6.11 -1.19 -2.07
CA ALA A 181 -5.94 -0.02 -1.21
C ALA A 181 -5.65 -0.41 0.24
N LEU A 182 -6.41 -1.36 0.77
CA LEU A 182 -6.21 -1.89 2.13
C LEU A 182 -4.87 -2.61 2.29
N ALA A 183 -4.42 -3.34 1.28
CA ALA A 183 -3.11 -3.98 1.25
C ALA A 183 -1.97 -2.94 1.29
N CYS A 184 -2.09 -1.87 0.50
CA CYS A 184 -1.12 -0.77 0.49
C CYS A 184 -1.08 -0.03 1.85
N LEU A 185 -2.22 0.14 2.53
CA LEU A 185 -2.27 0.71 3.87
C LEU A 185 -1.62 -0.23 4.89
N GLY A 186 -1.96 -1.51 4.86
CA GLY A 186 -1.44 -2.52 5.78
C GLY A 186 0.07 -2.66 5.67
N TYR A 187 0.57 -3.11 4.53
CA TYR A 187 2.00 -3.30 4.30
C TYR A 187 2.77 -1.98 4.37
N GLY A 188 2.16 -0.87 3.91
CA GLY A 188 2.75 0.45 4.01
C GLY A 188 3.02 0.87 5.46
N SER A 189 2.08 0.63 6.39
CA SER A 189 2.27 0.93 7.81
C SER A 189 3.40 0.09 8.43
N VAL A 190 3.44 -1.21 8.10
CA VAL A 190 4.48 -2.13 8.58
C VAL A 190 5.87 -1.68 8.10
N PHE A 191 6.05 -1.47 6.80
CA PHE A 191 7.36 -1.12 6.25
C PHE A 191 7.81 0.29 6.62
N LEU A 192 6.89 1.24 6.79
CA LEU A 192 7.23 2.55 7.32
C LEU A 192 7.74 2.44 8.75
N ALA A 193 7.06 1.70 9.63
CA ALA A 193 7.48 1.50 11.01
C ALA A 193 8.84 0.77 11.09
N LEU A 194 9.04 -0.27 10.28
CA LEU A 194 10.32 -0.99 10.20
C LEU A 194 11.47 -0.09 9.73
N SER A 195 11.21 0.81 8.78
CA SER A 195 12.22 1.75 8.27
C SER A 195 12.76 2.71 9.32
N LEU A 196 11.97 2.98 10.37
CA LEU A 196 12.37 3.82 11.51
C LEU A 196 13.27 3.08 12.51
N ILE A 197 13.27 1.72 12.50
CA ILE A 197 13.96 0.91 13.47
C ILE A 197 15.25 0.34 12.88
N ILE A 198 15.17 -0.20 11.67
CA ILE A 198 16.21 -1.05 11.09
C ILE A 198 16.85 -0.36 9.89
N LYS A 199 18.18 -0.35 9.85
CA LYS A 199 18.94 0.29 8.77
C LYS A 199 18.80 -0.47 7.44
N ASN A 200 18.85 -1.79 7.45
CA ASN A 200 18.72 -2.62 6.27
C ASN A 200 17.31 -3.24 6.18
N PRO A 201 16.51 -2.92 5.15
CA PRO A 201 15.12 -3.37 5.03
C PRO A 201 14.95 -4.82 4.57
N ILE A 202 15.99 -5.43 4.01
CA ILE A 202 15.90 -6.77 3.40
C ILE A 202 15.61 -7.84 4.44
N LEU A 203 16.36 -7.85 5.56
CA LEU A 203 16.20 -8.85 6.59
C LEU A 203 14.81 -8.80 7.27
N PRO A 204 14.34 -7.64 7.77
CA PRO A 204 12.99 -7.57 8.32
C PRO A 204 11.91 -7.80 7.28
N GLY A 205 12.14 -7.42 6.02
CA GLY A 205 11.24 -7.74 4.91
C GLY A 205 11.07 -9.24 4.72
N ALA A 206 12.17 -10.00 4.75
CA ALA A 206 12.11 -11.46 4.69
C ALA A 206 11.37 -12.07 5.90
N ALA A 207 11.58 -11.55 7.10
CA ALA A 207 10.89 -12.02 8.30
C ALA A 207 9.36 -11.76 8.22
N VAL A 208 8.96 -10.59 7.74
CA VAL A 208 7.53 -10.29 7.52
C VAL A 208 6.95 -11.17 6.42
N LEU A 209 7.69 -11.43 5.34
CA LEU A 209 7.25 -12.34 4.28
C LEU A 209 7.01 -13.76 4.79
N LEU A 210 7.94 -14.28 5.60
CA LEU A 210 7.78 -15.59 6.25
C LEU A 210 6.54 -15.59 7.16
N TRP A 211 6.37 -14.56 7.99
CA TRP A 211 5.20 -14.41 8.86
C TRP A 211 3.90 -14.42 8.05
N GLU A 212 3.82 -13.63 6.98
CA GLU A 212 2.65 -13.55 6.11
C GLU A 212 2.41 -14.84 5.30
N THR A 213 3.46 -15.61 4.99
CA THR A 213 3.33 -16.90 4.30
C THR A 213 2.79 -17.98 5.22
N PHE A 214 3.30 -18.04 6.45
CA PHE A 214 2.92 -19.06 7.41
C PHE A 214 1.75 -18.68 8.32
N HIS A 215 1.10 -17.52 8.08
CA HIS A 215 -0.01 -17.07 8.93
C HIS A 215 -1.13 -18.12 9.09
N ALA A 216 -1.40 -18.92 8.06
CA ALA A 216 -2.47 -19.92 8.07
C ALA A 216 -2.20 -21.11 9.04
N VAL A 217 -0.94 -21.33 9.40
CA VAL A 217 -0.52 -22.39 10.34
C VAL A 217 -0.42 -21.88 11.79
N LEU A 218 -0.48 -20.56 11.98
CA LEU A 218 -0.36 -19.94 13.29
C LEU A 218 -1.66 -20.09 14.10
N PRO A 219 -1.59 -20.07 15.45
CA PRO A 219 -2.76 -19.98 16.30
C PRO A 219 -3.65 -18.78 15.95
N SER A 220 -4.96 -18.90 16.11
CA SER A 220 -5.97 -17.89 15.70
C SER A 220 -5.73 -16.48 16.24
N LEU A 221 -5.13 -16.35 17.44
CA LEU A 221 -4.74 -15.06 17.98
C LEU A 221 -3.60 -14.40 17.20
N LEU A 222 -2.62 -15.19 16.77
CA LEU A 222 -1.47 -14.69 16.01
C LEU A 222 -1.84 -14.37 14.57
N GLN A 223 -2.79 -15.08 13.98
CA GLN A 223 -3.31 -14.80 12.64
C GLN A 223 -3.85 -13.36 12.52
N LYS A 224 -4.47 -12.82 13.57
CA LYS A 224 -5.02 -11.45 13.62
C LYS A 224 -3.97 -10.34 13.50
N PHE A 225 -2.68 -10.66 13.67
CA PHE A 225 -1.57 -9.72 13.43
C PHE A 225 -1.04 -9.76 12.00
N SER A 226 -1.57 -10.64 11.15
CA SER A 226 -1.21 -10.72 9.74
C SER A 226 -2.12 -9.82 8.91
N VAL A 227 -1.53 -9.05 8.00
CA VAL A 227 -2.26 -8.25 7.02
C VAL A 227 -2.99 -9.16 6.04
N MET A 228 -2.33 -10.23 5.59
CA MET A 228 -2.89 -11.19 4.65
C MET A 228 -4.13 -11.91 5.17
N PHE A 229 -4.21 -12.13 6.51
CA PHE A 229 -5.38 -12.71 7.16
C PHE A 229 -6.67 -11.95 6.84
N TYR A 230 -6.64 -10.62 6.95
CA TYR A 230 -7.81 -9.76 6.64
C TYR A 230 -8.06 -9.64 5.13
N LEU A 231 -7.00 -9.52 4.33
CA LEU A 231 -7.13 -9.31 2.89
C LEU A 231 -7.75 -10.50 2.16
N LYS A 232 -7.40 -11.74 2.54
CA LYS A 232 -7.99 -12.94 1.96
C LYS A 232 -9.50 -13.03 2.15
N GLN A 233 -9.99 -12.56 3.30
CA GLN A 233 -11.42 -12.56 3.63
C GLN A 233 -12.23 -11.55 2.82
N LEU A 234 -11.56 -10.55 2.26
CA LEU A 234 -12.17 -9.48 1.46
C LEU A 234 -12.12 -9.75 -0.04
N CYS A 235 -11.38 -10.77 -0.48
CA CYS A 235 -11.32 -11.13 -1.89
C CYS A 235 -12.67 -11.67 -2.38
N PRO A 236 -13.18 -11.18 -3.55
CA PRO A 236 -14.49 -11.57 -4.05
C PRO A 236 -14.57 -13.03 -4.54
N VAL A 237 -13.44 -13.59 -4.95
CA VAL A 237 -13.31 -14.99 -5.36
C VAL A 237 -12.35 -15.67 -4.40
N SER A 238 -12.84 -16.70 -3.70
CA SER A 238 -12.00 -17.51 -2.81
C SER A 238 -11.24 -18.55 -3.63
N LEU A 239 -9.93 -18.60 -3.45
CA LEU A 239 -9.13 -19.72 -3.97
C LEU A 239 -9.49 -20.98 -3.17
N LEU A 240 -9.77 -22.06 -3.87
CA LEU A 240 -9.84 -23.38 -3.24
C LEU A 240 -8.43 -23.71 -2.72
N PRO A 241 -8.29 -24.20 -1.46
CA PRO A 241 -7.00 -24.66 -1.00
C PRO A 241 -6.56 -25.82 -1.88
N ASP A 242 -5.35 -25.75 -2.44
CA ASP A 242 -4.74 -26.92 -3.09
C ASP A 242 -4.74 -28.09 -2.09
N ASP A 243 -5.27 -29.21 -2.50
CA ASP A 243 -5.56 -30.37 -1.65
C ASP A 243 -4.36 -30.89 -0.82
N GLY A 244 -3.13 -30.55 -1.20
CA GLY A 244 -1.92 -31.01 -0.54
C GLY A 244 -1.56 -30.28 0.77
N LEU A 245 -1.95 -29.01 0.94
CA LEU A 245 -1.63 -28.20 2.12
C LEU A 245 -2.82 -28.01 3.08
N SER A 246 -3.99 -28.49 2.71
CA SER A 246 -5.22 -28.35 3.51
C SER A 246 -5.14 -28.99 4.89
N LEU A 247 -4.34 -30.01 5.07
CA LEU A 247 -4.11 -30.72 6.34
C LEU A 247 -3.39 -29.86 7.41
N PHE A 248 -2.63 -28.84 6.99
CA PHE A 248 -1.87 -27.97 7.91
C PHE A 248 -2.54 -26.62 8.14
N ILE A 249 -3.63 -26.32 7.43
CA ILE A 249 -4.35 -25.06 7.57
C ILE A 249 -5.23 -25.15 8.81
N VAL A 250 -4.96 -24.30 9.79
CA VAL A 250 -5.88 -24.09 10.91
C VAL A 250 -7.14 -23.43 10.35
N ILE A 251 -8.24 -24.20 10.29
CA ILE A 251 -9.54 -23.69 9.82
C ILE A 251 -10.00 -22.64 10.85
N THR A 252 -9.77 -21.39 10.55
CA THR A 252 -10.32 -20.27 11.32
C THR A 252 -11.68 -19.92 10.73
N GLU A 253 -12.67 -19.69 11.58
CA GLU A 253 -13.97 -19.20 11.12
C GLU A 253 -13.79 -17.95 10.26
N PRO A 254 -14.46 -17.89 9.08
CA PRO A 254 -14.35 -16.73 8.21
C PRO A 254 -14.85 -15.47 8.94
N VAL A 255 -13.99 -14.49 9.07
CA VAL A 255 -14.35 -13.21 9.69
C VAL A 255 -15.22 -12.43 8.70
N SER A 256 -16.37 -11.98 9.13
CA SER A 256 -17.22 -11.13 8.30
C SER A 256 -16.46 -9.92 7.75
N PRO A 257 -16.67 -9.52 6.47
CA PRO A 257 -16.02 -8.33 5.88
C PRO A 257 -16.19 -7.06 6.73
N TRP A 258 -17.30 -6.93 7.42
CA TRP A 258 -17.59 -5.84 8.35
C TRP A 258 -16.64 -5.78 9.56
N LEU A 259 -16.03 -6.90 9.94
CA LEU A 259 -15.03 -6.97 11.01
C LEU A 259 -13.60 -6.98 10.43
N ALA A 260 -13.42 -7.49 9.22
CA ALA A 260 -12.11 -7.58 8.58
C ALA A 260 -11.54 -6.18 8.26
N VAL A 261 -12.36 -5.28 7.69
CA VAL A 261 -11.92 -3.91 7.35
C VAL A 261 -11.56 -3.11 8.61
N PRO A 262 -12.43 -2.98 9.65
CA PRO A 262 -12.05 -2.29 10.87
C PRO A 262 -10.86 -2.93 11.59
N GLY A 263 -10.76 -4.27 11.58
CA GLY A 263 -9.64 -5.00 12.19
C GLY A 263 -8.30 -4.61 11.55
N LEU A 264 -8.24 -4.60 10.21
CA LEU A 264 -7.05 -4.17 9.48
C LEU A 264 -6.73 -2.70 9.72
N LEU A 265 -7.72 -1.81 9.71
CA LEU A 265 -7.52 -0.39 9.97
C LEU A 265 -7.04 -0.13 11.39
N CYS A 266 -7.54 -0.86 12.39
CA CYS A 266 -7.05 -0.80 13.77
C CYS A 266 -5.59 -1.26 13.86
N LEU A 267 -5.22 -2.33 13.16
CA LEU A 267 -3.83 -2.80 13.09
C LEU A 267 -2.93 -1.72 12.48
N CYS A 268 -3.34 -1.13 11.34
CA CYS A 268 -2.60 -0.04 10.69
C CYS A 268 -2.45 1.17 11.63
N ALA A 269 -3.53 1.58 12.30
CA ALA A 269 -3.52 2.70 13.23
C ALA A 269 -2.56 2.44 14.41
N ALA A 270 -2.57 1.24 14.99
CA ALA A 270 -1.68 0.86 16.07
C ALA A 270 -0.20 0.94 15.63
N ILE A 271 0.13 0.42 14.44
CA ILE A 271 1.47 0.47 13.87
C ILE A 271 1.89 1.93 13.59
N LEU A 272 1.01 2.77 13.06
CA LEU A 272 1.29 4.19 12.81
C LEU A 272 1.48 4.98 14.09
N VAL A 273 0.69 4.72 15.12
CA VAL A 273 0.88 5.31 16.45
C VAL A 273 2.25 4.94 17.00
N PHE A 274 2.63 3.67 16.90
CA PHE A 274 3.98 3.22 17.26
C PHE A 274 5.07 3.97 16.45
N ALA A 275 4.90 4.11 15.13
CA ALA A 275 5.82 4.85 14.27
C ALA A 275 5.94 6.33 14.71
N CYS A 276 4.82 6.98 15.07
CA CYS A 276 4.81 8.35 15.61
C CYS A 276 5.54 8.47 16.95
N PHE A 277 5.41 7.50 17.84
CA PHE A 277 6.19 7.49 19.08
C PHE A 277 7.68 7.28 18.81
N ARG A 278 8.02 6.41 17.88
CA ARG A 278 9.42 6.09 17.55
C ARG A 278 10.14 7.29 16.95
N ILE A 279 9.52 8.01 16.02
CA ILE A 279 10.14 9.18 15.36
C ILE A 279 10.43 10.32 16.33
N ARG A 280 9.63 10.50 17.39
CA ARG A 280 9.90 11.51 18.44
C ARG A 280 11.25 11.30 19.13
N ARG A 281 11.62 10.02 19.33
CA ARG A 281 12.84 9.59 20.03
C ARG A 281 14.05 9.39 19.11
N THR A 282 13.86 9.61 17.79
CA THR A 282 14.95 9.42 16.83
C THR A 282 15.86 10.63 16.82
N GLU A 283 17.14 10.43 17.15
CA GLU A 283 18.21 11.39 16.97
C GLU A 283 18.89 11.14 15.62
N ILE A 284 19.24 12.22 14.91
CA ILE A 284 19.92 12.12 13.62
C ILE A 284 21.42 12.05 13.92
N SER A 285 22.00 10.85 13.85
CA SER A 285 23.44 10.66 13.84
C SER A 285 23.88 10.32 12.42
N TYR A 286 24.57 11.25 11.77
CA TYR A 286 25.21 11.03 10.46
C TYR A 286 26.66 10.49 10.61
N LEU A 287 27.12 10.25 11.85
CA LEU A 287 28.50 9.86 12.17
C LEU A 287 28.72 8.34 12.26
N ALA A 288 27.72 7.53 11.97
CA ALA A 288 27.76 6.09 12.20
C ALA A 288 27.47 5.26 10.94
N ASP A 289 28.06 5.63 9.81
CA ASP A 289 28.08 4.76 8.61
C ASP A 289 29.51 4.63 8.09
#